data_e3ecf77fdebcbb8939ce3ce1fb1e604b
#
_entry.id   e3ecf77fdebcbb8939ce3ce1fb1e604b
#
_cell.length_a   1.000
_cell.length_b   1.000
_cell.length_c   1.000
_cell.angle_alpha   90.00
_cell.angle_beta   90.00
_cell.angle_gamma   90.00
#
_symmetry.space_group_name_H-M   'P 1'
#
loop_
_entity.id
_entity.type
_entity.pdbx_description
1 polymer ?
#
loop_
_entity_poly.entity_id
_entity_poly.type
_entity_poly.pdbx_seq_one_letter_code
_entity_poly.pdbx_strand_id
1 'polypeptide(L)'
;MAELVHLQNTSTAEDIIEVLNNDAGVIIDGLIDQKEVNLLNKDLAPYLKNDVFGRDEFTGFKTKRIGALIARSEACRNLALQPLVNEVSEKYLSPFCDGYQLHFTSAVSIGPGESKQILHRDRGIWGGYLPRRIEPLMSTIWAVTEFTKENGATQIVPGSHLWEKDRIPKENEIAFAEMKPGSVLLYTGTVLHGGGANSSKNDIRTGVFLHYALNWLRQEENQYLSCPPDIAKDIPQEVRSLIGYSKGGYILGFYSDPKDKNAVYESVSPENMFKDEVMDRFSTIPNPEELVQKSTK
;
A
#
# COMPACT_ATOMS: atom_id res chain seq x y z
N MET A 1 -27.26 -7.89 3.67
CA MET A 1 -26.06 -7.68 2.87
C MET A 1 -24.90 -7.71 3.86
N ALA A 2 -23.74 -8.20 3.45
CA ALA A 2 -22.55 -8.07 4.28
C ALA A 2 -22.24 -6.59 4.51
N GLU A 3 -21.65 -6.28 5.67
CA GLU A 3 -21.23 -4.94 6.05
C GLU A 3 -19.78 -5.01 6.53
N LEU A 4 -19.03 -3.93 6.36
CA LEU A 4 -17.70 -3.80 6.93
C LEU A 4 -17.81 -3.20 8.34
N VAL A 5 -16.90 -3.61 9.20
CA VAL A 5 -16.75 -3.01 10.51
C VAL A 5 -16.15 -1.61 10.35
N HIS A 6 -16.76 -0.63 11.01
CA HIS A 6 -16.26 0.72 11.16
C HIS A 6 -15.69 0.92 12.56
N LEU A 7 -14.45 1.36 12.65
CA LEU A 7 -13.77 1.71 13.88
C LEU A 7 -13.52 3.23 13.94
N GLN A 8 -13.43 3.76 15.13
CA GLN A 8 -13.12 5.17 15.35
C GLN A 8 -11.60 5.41 15.23
N ASN A 9 -11.21 6.62 14.91
CA ASN A 9 -9.79 7.03 14.86
C ASN A 9 -9.04 6.96 16.21
N THR A 10 -9.75 6.65 17.29
CA THR A 10 -9.21 6.40 18.63
C THR A 10 -9.00 4.92 18.94
N SER A 11 -9.37 4.03 18.03
CA SER A 11 -9.16 2.58 18.18
C SER A 11 -7.68 2.24 18.15
N THR A 12 -7.32 1.17 18.84
CA THR A 12 -5.93 0.68 18.91
C THR A 12 -5.57 -0.18 17.69
N ALA A 13 -4.28 -0.42 17.47
CA ALA A 13 -3.83 -1.36 16.45
C ALA A 13 -4.36 -2.79 16.70
N GLU A 14 -4.48 -3.18 17.97
CA GLU A 14 -5.03 -4.48 18.38
C GLU A 14 -6.49 -4.63 17.97
N ASP A 15 -7.33 -3.61 18.19
CA ASP A 15 -8.74 -3.62 17.79
C ASP A 15 -8.86 -3.81 16.27
N ILE A 16 -8.00 -3.12 15.49
CA ILE A 16 -7.98 -3.20 14.03
C ILE A 16 -7.53 -4.58 13.57
N ILE A 17 -6.48 -5.14 14.17
CA ILE A 17 -5.95 -6.47 13.85
C ILE A 17 -6.97 -7.56 14.17
N GLU A 18 -7.73 -7.43 15.24
CA GLU A 18 -8.81 -8.38 15.56
C GLU A 18 -9.85 -8.44 14.43
N VAL A 19 -10.29 -7.28 13.91
CA VAL A 19 -11.21 -7.21 12.78
C VAL A 19 -10.58 -7.76 11.49
N LEU A 20 -9.31 -7.41 11.21
CA LEU A 20 -8.59 -7.92 10.04
C LEU A 20 -8.43 -9.45 10.06
N ASN A 21 -8.22 -10.05 11.23
CA ASN A 21 -8.13 -11.50 11.37
C ASN A 21 -9.46 -12.23 11.07
N ASN A 22 -10.59 -11.56 11.31
CA ASN A 22 -11.92 -12.12 11.10
C ASN A 22 -12.43 -11.83 9.68
N ASP A 23 -12.33 -10.58 9.24
CA ASP A 23 -12.99 -10.06 8.04
C ASP A 23 -12.01 -9.72 6.91
N ALA A 24 -10.72 -9.55 7.24
CA ALA A 24 -9.66 -9.12 6.31
C ALA A 24 -9.91 -7.74 5.65
N GLY A 25 -10.83 -6.97 6.20
CA GLY A 25 -11.13 -5.60 5.79
C GLY A 25 -11.81 -4.83 6.92
N VAL A 26 -11.40 -3.57 7.14
CA VAL A 26 -11.92 -2.69 8.20
C VAL A 26 -11.82 -1.24 7.75
N ILE A 27 -12.79 -0.42 8.13
CA ILE A 27 -12.78 1.03 7.90
C ILE A 27 -12.44 1.74 9.22
N ILE A 28 -11.54 2.72 9.14
CA ILE A 28 -11.27 3.64 10.24
C ILE A 28 -11.82 4.99 9.84
N ASP A 29 -12.82 5.46 10.58
CA ASP A 29 -13.53 6.69 10.26
C ASP A 29 -12.72 7.93 10.67
N GLY A 30 -12.58 8.88 9.73
CA GLY A 30 -12.00 10.20 10.00
C GLY A 30 -10.59 10.15 10.58
N LEU A 31 -9.72 9.27 10.07
CA LEU A 31 -8.35 9.13 10.56
C LEU A 31 -7.47 10.34 10.23
N ILE A 32 -7.78 11.06 9.15
CA ILE A 32 -7.17 12.34 8.81
C ILE A 32 -8.24 13.44 8.74
N ASP A 33 -7.81 14.66 9.00
CA ASP A 33 -8.71 15.80 9.05
C ASP A 33 -8.98 16.42 7.65
N GLN A 34 -9.92 17.37 7.60
CA GLN A 34 -10.28 18.04 6.34
C GLN A 34 -9.12 18.87 5.75
N LYS A 35 -8.17 19.32 6.56
CA LYS A 35 -6.99 20.03 6.06
C LYS A 35 -6.08 19.10 5.25
N GLU A 36 -5.86 17.89 5.76
CA GLU A 36 -5.05 16.85 5.09
C GLU A 36 -5.73 16.41 3.80
N VAL A 37 -7.07 16.20 3.81
CA VAL A 37 -7.85 15.92 2.60
C VAL A 37 -7.70 17.05 1.55
N ASN A 38 -7.73 18.30 1.99
CA ASN A 38 -7.56 19.45 1.09
C ASN A 38 -6.14 19.51 0.49
N LEU A 39 -5.10 19.14 1.26
CA LEU A 39 -3.74 19.04 0.76
C LEU A 39 -3.60 17.93 -0.29
N LEU A 40 -4.19 16.76 -0.04
CA LEU A 40 -4.25 15.67 -1.04
C LEU A 40 -4.90 16.15 -2.34
N ASN A 41 -6.05 16.78 -2.26
CA ASN A 41 -6.73 17.33 -3.43
C ASN A 41 -5.86 18.33 -4.19
N LYS A 42 -5.19 19.24 -3.47
CA LYS A 42 -4.29 20.24 -4.06
C LYS A 42 -3.11 19.58 -4.79
N ASP A 43 -2.44 18.63 -4.14
CA ASP A 43 -1.27 17.95 -4.68
C ASP A 43 -1.60 17.09 -5.90
N LEU A 44 -2.76 16.43 -5.88
CA LEU A 44 -3.19 15.50 -6.93
C LEU A 44 -3.87 16.20 -8.11
N ALA A 45 -4.50 17.35 -7.91
CA ALA A 45 -5.27 18.06 -8.93
C ALA A 45 -4.51 18.30 -10.25
N PRO A 46 -3.22 18.70 -10.27
CA PRO A 46 -2.48 18.90 -11.51
C PRO A 46 -2.41 17.64 -12.39
N TYR A 47 -2.35 16.48 -11.77
CA TYR A 47 -2.20 15.19 -12.45
C TYR A 47 -3.56 14.58 -12.85
N LEU A 48 -4.62 14.86 -12.08
CA LEU A 48 -5.98 14.37 -12.36
C LEU A 48 -6.72 15.19 -13.43
N LYS A 49 -6.19 16.36 -13.82
CA LYS A 49 -6.80 17.22 -14.86
C LYS A 49 -6.71 16.65 -16.27
N ASN A 50 -5.75 15.77 -16.56
CA ASN A 50 -5.64 15.15 -17.87
C ASN A 50 -6.81 14.20 -18.13
N ASP A 51 -7.11 13.92 -19.40
CA ASP A 51 -8.17 13.01 -19.84
C ASP A 51 -7.62 11.64 -20.25
N VAL A 52 -6.56 11.19 -19.57
CA VAL A 52 -6.00 9.85 -19.78
C VAL A 52 -6.70 8.87 -18.86
N PHE A 53 -7.46 7.96 -19.45
CA PHE A 53 -8.19 6.91 -18.76
C PHE A 53 -7.50 5.55 -18.93
N GLY A 54 -7.93 4.57 -18.14
CA GLY A 54 -7.54 3.18 -18.33
C GLY A 54 -7.93 2.64 -19.71
N ARG A 55 -7.32 1.53 -20.13
CA ARG A 55 -7.43 1.00 -21.49
C ARG A 55 -8.10 -0.37 -21.57
N ASP A 56 -8.46 -0.92 -20.45
CA ASP A 56 -9.09 -2.23 -20.32
C ASP A 56 -10.10 -2.24 -19.16
N GLU A 57 -10.84 -3.33 -19.01
CA GLU A 57 -11.86 -3.50 -17.98
C GLU A 57 -11.29 -3.49 -16.55
N PHE A 58 -10.03 -3.87 -16.36
CA PHE A 58 -9.40 -3.87 -15.06
C PHE A 58 -8.93 -2.47 -14.65
N THR A 59 -8.33 -1.72 -15.57
CA THR A 59 -7.87 -0.35 -15.33
C THR A 59 -8.99 0.69 -15.40
N GLY A 60 -10.09 0.37 -16.06
CA GLY A 60 -11.33 1.14 -16.14
C GLY A 60 -11.32 2.23 -17.23
N PHE A 61 -12.25 2.16 -18.17
CA PHE A 61 -12.34 3.07 -19.33
C PHE A 61 -12.75 4.51 -18.95
N LYS A 62 -13.29 4.72 -17.74
CA LYS A 62 -13.65 6.03 -17.17
C LYS A 62 -12.93 6.27 -15.84
N THR A 63 -11.82 5.58 -15.62
CA THR A 63 -11.01 5.66 -14.41
C THR A 63 -9.65 6.26 -14.73
N LYS A 64 -9.26 7.29 -14.00
CA LYS A 64 -7.92 7.89 -14.05
C LYS A 64 -7.07 7.29 -12.94
N ARG A 65 -5.79 6.99 -13.25
CA ARG A 65 -4.82 6.43 -12.31
C ARG A 65 -3.52 7.21 -12.37
N ILE A 66 -2.97 7.56 -11.21
CA ILE A 66 -1.72 8.31 -11.09
C ILE A 66 -0.83 7.55 -10.11
N GLY A 67 0.35 7.15 -10.56
CA GLY A 67 1.41 6.57 -9.72
C GLY A 67 2.46 7.60 -9.29
N ALA A 68 3.57 7.12 -8.76
CA ALA A 68 4.69 7.91 -8.26
C ALA A 68 4.29 8.94 -7.19
N LEU A 69 3.36 8.58 -6.30
CA LEU A 69 2.78 9.54 -5.36
C LEU A 69 3.81 10.05 -4.35
N ILE A 70 4.79 9.23 -3.99
CA ILE A 70 5.84 9.63 -3.05
C ILE A 70 6.69 10.79 -3.61
N ALA A 71 7.00 10.74 -4.90
CA ALA A 71 7.72 11.83 -5.56
C ALA A 71 6.84 13.08 -5.75
N ARG A 72 5.54 12.91 -5.96
CA ARG A 72 4.61 13.95 -6.43
C ARG A 72 3.89 14.71 -5.34
N SER A 73 3.71 14.12 -4.15
CA SER A 73 2.83 14.68 -3.12
C SER A 73 3.42 14.55 -1.73
N GLU A 74 3.59 15.69 -1.06
CA GLU A 74 3.96 15.74 0.35
C GLU A 74 2.83 15.15 1.22
N ALA A 75 1.59 15.44 0.89
CA ALA A 75 0.43 14.89 1.60
C ALA A 75 0.41 13.36 1.52
N CYS A 76 0.73 12.74 0.36
CA CYS A 76 0.83 11.29 0.25
C CYS A 76 2.00 10.72 1.06
N ARG A 77 3.13 11.43 1.20
CA ARG A 77 4.23 11.04 2.09
C ARG A 77 3.78 11.00 3.55
N ASN A 78 3.01 11.99 3.98
CA ASN A 78 2.46 12.04 5.34
C ASN A 78 1.49 10.87 5.58
N LEU A 79 0.63 10.55 4.62
CA LEU A 79 -0.24 9.36 4.70
C LEU A 79 0.57 8.06 4.81
N ALA A 80 1.65 7.94 4.04
CA ALA A 80 2.50 6.75 4.06
C ALA A 80 3.15 6.51 5.43
N LEU A 81 3.35 7.57 6.22
CA LEU A 81 3.88 7.53 7.57
C LEU A 81 2.79 7.62 8.66
N GLN A 82 1.51 7.49 8.33
CA GLN A 82 0.45 7.62 9.33
C GLN A 82 0.66 6.59 10.46
N PRO A 83 0.80 7.04 11.73
CA PRO A 83 1.32 6.18 12.82
C PRO A 83 0.51 4.92 13.05
N LEU A 84 -0.82 5.03 13.15
CA LEU A 84 -1.70 3.89 13.43
C LEU A 84 -1.65 2.85 12.29
N VAL A 85 -1.64 3.31 11.02
CA VAL A 85 -1.55 2.42 9.85
C VAL A 85 -0.20 1.70 9.81
N ASN A 86 0.89 2.39 10.13
CA ASN A 86 2.22 1.79 10.18
C ASN A 86 2.32 0.79 11.33
N GLU A 87 1.77 1.10 12.51
CA GLU A 87 1.74 0.17 13.65
C GLU A 87 0.95 -1.11 13.31
N VAL A 88 -0.22 -0.97 12.69
CA VAL A 88 -1.01 -2.13 12.20
C VAL A 88 -0.22 -2.93 11.19
N SER A 89 0.38 -2.25 10.19
CA SER A 89 1.15 -2.92 9.13
C SER A 89 2.34 -3.69 9.70
N GLU A 90 3.08 -3.10 10.62
CA GLU A 90 4.21 -3.74 11.28
C GLU A 90 3.77 -4.98 12.07
N LYS A 91 2.79 -4.84 12.95
CA LYS A 91 2.30 -5.95 13.78
C LYS A 91 1.70 -7.09 12.93
N TYR A 92 0.97 -6.74 11.87
CA TYR A 92 0.28 -7.72 11.02
C TYR A 92 1.23 -8.47 10.09
N LEU A 93 2.27 -7.80 9.56
CA LEU A 93 3.23 -8.37 8.61
C LEU A 93 4.48 -8.97 9.27
N SER A 94 4.84 -8.55 10.49
CA SER A 94 6.06 -9.00 11.19
C SER A 94 6.18 -10.51 11.40
N PRO A 95 5.10 -11.33 11.48
CA PRO A 95 5.24 -12.78 11.50
C PRO A 95 5.88 -13.37 10.23
N PHE A 96 5.95 -12.61 9.15
CA PHE A 96 6.39 -13.08 7.84
C PHE A 96 7.63 -12.37 7.28
N CYS A 97 8.14 -11.35 7.96
CA CYS A 97 9.29 -10.56 7.50
C CYS A 97 10.04 -9.88 8.65
N ASP A 98 11.27 -9.47 8.38
CA ASP A 98 12.07 -8.63 9.29
C ASP A 98 11.69 -7.12 9.17
N GLY A 99 10.78 -6.78 8.28
CA GLY A 99 10.28 -5.44 8.02
C GLY A 99 9.38 -5.42 6.80
N TYR A 100 8.70 -4.31 6.58
CA TYR A 100 7.81 -4.11 5.44
C TYR A 100 8.25 -2.89 4.61
N GLN A 101 7.70 -2.76 3.43
CA GLN A 101 7.98 -1.66 2.50
C GLN A 101 6.72 -1.20 1.80
N LEU A 102 6.66 0.06 1.43
CA LEU A 102 5.64 0.58 0.51
C LEU A 102 5.95 0.05 -0.89
N HIS A 103 5.05 -0.74 -1.46
CA HIS A 103 5.32 -1.40 -2.75
C HIS A 103 4.48 -0.87 -3.90
N PHE A 104 3.38 -0.17 -3.60
CA PHE A 104 2.49 0.39 -4.60
C PHE A 104 1.85 1.68 -4.12
N THR A 105 1.77 2.67 -5.01
CA THR A 105 1.07 3.94 -4.78
C THR A 105 0.22 4.31 -5.96
N SER A 106 -1.02 4.72 -5.74
CA SER A 106 -1.86 5.24 -6.82
C SER A 106 -2.95 6.17 -6.29
N ALA A 107 -3.20 7.26 -7.00
CA ALA A 107 -4.46 7.98 -6.86
C ALA A 107 -5.40 7.51 -7.97
N VAL A 108 -6.59 7.08 -7.59
CA VAL A 108 -7.59 6.50 -8.49
C VAL A 108 -8.87 7.32 -8.44
N SER A 109 -9.28 7.87 -9.59
CA SER A 109 -10.52 8.61 -9.75
C SER A 109 -11.46 7.86 -10.68
N ILE A 110 -12.59 7.39 -10.16
CA ILE A 110 -13.62 6.65 -10.89
C ILE A 110 -14.72 7.62 -11.31
N GLY A 111 -14.88 7.80 -12.61
CA GLY A 111 -15.90 8.68 -13.19
C GLY A 111 -17.25 8.01 -13.39
N PRO A 112 -18.32 8.81 -13.60
CA PRO A 112 -19.65 8.31 -13.87
C PRO A 112 -19.74 7.33 -15.05
N GLY A 113 -20.45 6.24 -14.85
CA GLY A 113 -20.64 5.17 -15.84
C GLY A 113 -19.48 4.21 -15.94
N GLU A 114 -18.55 4.19 -14.98
CA GLU A 114 -17.52 3.13 -14.91
C GLU A 114 -18.14 1.83 -14.42
N SER A 115 -17.71 0.72 -15.02
CA SER A 115 -18.13 -0.62 -14.62
C SER A 115 -17.39 -1.09 -13.35
N LYS A 116 -17.97 -2.06 -12.64
CA LYS A 116 -17.28 -2.69 -11.51
C LYS A 116 -16.10 -3.54 -12.00
N GLN A 117 -15.03 -3.57 -11.23
CA GLN A 117 -13.94 -4.52 -11.44
C GLN A 117 -14.38 -5.96 -11.09
N ILE A 118 -13.74 -6.92 -11.74
CA ILE A 118 -13.78 -8.31 -11.30
C ILE A 118 -13.19 -8.43 -9.90
N LEU A 119 -13.82 -9.21 -9.03
CA LEU A 119 -13.28 -9.49 -7.71
C LEU A 119 -11.99 -10.31 -7.83
N HIS A 120 -10.94 -9.84 -7.17
CA HIS A 120 -9.60 -10.41 -7.21
C HIS A 120 -8.93 -10.37 -5.84
N ARG A 121 -7.76 -10.96 -5.74
CA ARG A 121 -6.88 -10.91 -4.57
C ARG A 121 -5.53 -10.35 -4.98
N ASP A 122 -5.07 -9.29 -4.35
CA ASP A 122 -3.81 -8.61 -4.69
C ASP A 122 -2.57 -9.50 -4.52
N ARG A 123 -2.61 -10.47 -3.59
CA ARG A 123 -1.52 -11.45 -3.46
C ARG A 123 -1.17 -12.19 -4.76
N GLY A 124 -2.08 -12.19 -5.75
CA GLY A 124 -1.88 -12.81 -7.07
C GLY A 124 -0.79 -12.19 -7.90
N ILE A 125 -0.39 -10.95 -7.63
CA ILE A 125 0.67 -10.24 -8.38
C ILE A 125 2.02 -10.96 -8.33
N TRP A 126 2.28 -11.73 -7.27
CA TRP A 126 3.47 -12.58 -7.16
C TRP A 126 3.27 -14.00 -7.73
N GLY A 127 2.32 -14.17 -8.67
CA GLY A 127 2.18 -15.38 -9.49
C GLY A 127 1.67 -16.62 -8.79
N GLY A 128 1.09 -16.49 -7.61
CA GLY A 128 0.53 -17.64 -6.86
C GLY A 128 1.56 -18.55 -6.21
N TYR A 129 2.84 -18.17 -6.19
CA TYR A 129 3.93 -18.98 -5.59
C TYR A 129 4.00 -18.86 -4.06
N LEU A 130 3.37 -17.84 -3.47
CA LEU A 130 3.36 -17.64 -2.03
C LEU A 130 2.42 -18.63 -1.35
N PRO A 131 2.88 -19.38 -0.33
CA PRO A 131 2.01 -20.22 0.51
C PRO A 131 0.86 -19.40 1.09
N ARG A 132 -0.35 -19.97 1.15
CA ARG A 132 -1.55 -19.25 1.65
C ARG A 132 -1.43 -18.75 3.09
N ARG A 133 -0.62 -19.41 3.91
CA ARG A 133 -0.34 -19.01 5.29
C ARG A 133 0.43 -17.69 5.42
N ILE A 134 1.07 -17.22 4.35
CA ILE A 134 1.81 -15.95 4.34
C ILE A 134 0.87 -14.86 3.84
N GLU A 135 0.59 -13.85 4.66
CA GLU A 135 -0.05 -12.64 4.18
C GLU A 135 1.01 -11.70 3.61
N PRO A 136 1.00 -11.43 2.31
CA PRO A 136 2.08 -10.68 1.67
C PRO A 136 1.95 -9.18 1.81
N LEU A 137 0.75 -8.65 2.07
CA LEU A 137 0.56 -7.20 2.06
C LEU A 137 -0.62 -6.74 2.93
N MET A 138 -0.50 -5.51 3.41
CA MET A 138 -1.54 -4.68 3.98
C MET A 138 -1.83 -3.53 3.02
N SER A 139 -3.05 -3.44 2.53
CA SER A 139 -3.50 -2.42 1.60
C SER A 139 -4.30 -1.34 2.29
N THR A 140 -4.13 -0.09 1.85
CA THR A 140 -4.95 1.04 2.31
C THR A 140 -5.57 1.78 1.15
N ILE A 141 -6.83 2.22 1.33
CA ILE A 141 -7.53 3.14 0.43
C ILE A 141 -8.06 4.30 1.26
N TRP A 142 -7.50 5.48 1.03
CA TRP A 142 -7.88 6.71 1.70
C TRP A 142 -8.96 7.45 0.90
N ALA A 143 -10.07 7.76 1.54
CA ALA A 143 -11.15 8.50 0.89
C ALA A 143 -10.80 9.98 0.78
N VAL A 144 -10.53 10.45 -0.44
CA VAL A 144 -10.33 11.87 -0.76
C VAL A 144 -11.67 12.56 -1.04
N THR A 145 -12.57 11.86 -1.73
CA THR A 145 -13.98 12.21 -1.84
C THR A 145 -14.83 11.24 -1.01
N GLU A 146 -16.11 11.50 -0.85
CA GLU A 146 -17.03 10.52 -0.27
C GLU A 146 -17.11 9.27 -1.14
N PHE A 147 -17.10 8.09 -0.52
CA PHE A 147 -17.32 6.80 -1.17
C PHE A 147 -18.71 6.31 -0.81
N THR A 148 -19.52 6.05 -1.82
CA THR A 148 -20.85 5.45 -1.70
C THR A 148 -20.96 4.26 -2.64
N LYS A 149 -21.86 3.35 -2.36
CA LYS A 149 -22.17 2.25 -3.27
C LYS A 149 -22.47 2.75 -4.68
N GLU A 150 -23.17 3.89 -4.79
CA GLU A 150 -23.57 4.47 -6.06
C GLU A 150 -22.40 5.03 -6.87
N ASN A 151 -21.38 5.62 -6.22
CA ASN A 151 -20.24 6.25 -6.91
C ASN A 151 -19.00 5.35 -7.04
N GLY A 152 -19.12 4.06 -6.71
CA GLY A 152 -18.05 3.10 -6.94
C GLY A 152 -17.19 2.79 -5.71
N ALA A 153 -17.78 2.81 -4.49
CA ALA A 153 -17.11 2.32 -3.30
C ALA A 153 -16.54 0.91 -3.51
N THR A 154 -15.36 0.66 -2.96
CA THR A 154 -14.66 -0.62 -3.10
C THR A 154 -15.53 -1.76 -2.56
N GLN A 155 -15.67 -2.81 -3.35
CA GLN A 155 -16.30 -4.06 -2.97
C GLN A 155 -15.31 -4.89 -2.15
N ILE A 156 -15.71 -5.38 -1.01
CA ILE A 156 -14.96 -6.31 -0.16
C ILE A 156 -15.86 -7.51 0.15
N VAL A 157 -15.28 -8.69 0.20
CA VAL A 157 -15.98 -9.90 0.66
C VAL A 157 -15.41 -10.30 2.02
N PRO A 158 -16.00 -9.84 3.14
CA PRO A 158 -15.47 -10.11 4.48
C PRO A 158 -15.28 -11.60 4.74
N GLY A 159 -14.17 -11.97 5.38
CA GLY A 159 -13.84 -13.37 5.70
C GLY A 159 -13.38 -14.22 4.50
N SER A 160 -13.37 -13.69 3.27
CA SER A 160 -13.02 -14.47 2.07
C SER A 160 -11.55 -14.90 2.00
N HIS A 161 -10.67 -14.32 2.82
CA HIS A 161 -9.28 -14.75 2.98
C HIS A 161 -9.17 -16.17 3.55
N LEU A 162 -10.17 -16.62 4.29
CA LEU A 162 -10.28 -17.98 4.84
C LEU A 162 -10.94 -19.00 3.89
N TRP A 163 -11.48 -18.53 2.76
CA TRP A 163 -12.23 -19.38 1.85
C TRP A 163 -11.33 -20.28 1.00
N GLU A 164 -11.92 -21.40 0.55
CA GLU A 164 -11.31 -22.22 -0.49
C GLU A 164 -11.11 -21.40 -1.78
N LYS A 165 -10.09 -21.78 -2.57
CA LYS A 165 -9.58 -20.99 -3.69
C LYS A 165 -10.67 -20.63 -4.72
N ASP A 166 -11.55 -21.58 -5.02
CA ASP A 166 -12.51 -21.47 -6.13
C ASP A 166 -13.92 -21.04 -5.68
N ARG A 167 -14.08 -20.66 -4.42
CA ARG A 167 -15.39 -20.18 -3.92
C ARG A 167 -15.73 -18.84 -4.51
N ILE A 168 -16.89 -18.77 -5.18
CA ILE A 168 -17.46 -17.54 -5.74
C ILE A 168 -18.40 -16.91 -4.70
N PRO A 169 -18.28 -15.62 -4.40
CA PRO A 169 -19.16 -14.95 -3.46
C PRO A 169 -20.56 -14.75 -4.05
N LYS A 170 -21.58 -14.85 -3.19
CA LYS A 170 -22.94 -14.42 -3.50
C LYS A 170 -23.06 -12.90 -3.35
N GLU A 171 -24.02 -12.28 -4.00
CA GLU A 171 -24.22 -10.82 -3.90
C GLU A 171 -24.42 -10.32 -2.47
N ASN A 172 -25.08 -11.07 -1.61
CA ASN A 172 -25.31 -10.69 -0.22
C ASN A 172 -24.07 -10.87 0.69
N GLU A 173 -23.00 -11.46 0.18
CA GLU A 173 -21.69 -11.60 0.86
C GLU A 173 -20.74 -10.47 0.49
N ILE A 174 -21.10 -9.58 -0.43
CA ILE A 174 -20.30 -8.44 -0.86
C ILE A 174 -20.72 -7.22 -0.04
N ALA A 175 -19.76 -6.64 0.66
CA ALA A 175 -19.87 -5.35 1.34
C ALA A 175 -19.29 -4.23 0.46
N PHE A 176 -19.73 -3.00 0.67
CA PHE A 176 -19.19 -1.82 0.02
C PHE A 176 -18.51 -0.93 1.07
N ALA A 177 -17.27 -0.53 0.81
CA ALA A 177 -16.52 0.36 1.69
C ALA A 177 -17.03 1.81 1.53
N GLU A 178 -18.20 2.10 2.07
CA GLU A 178 -18.76 3.43 2.09
C GLU A 178 -18.06 4.27 3.17
N MET A 179 -17.47 5.40 2.80
CA MET A 179 -16.60 6.17 3.67
C MET A 179 -16.76 7.66 3.44
N LYS A 180 -16.71 8.45 4.51
CA LYS A 180 -16.55 9.90 4.42
C LYS A 180 -15.10 10.28 4.07
N PRO A 181 -14.86 11.46 3.45
CA PRO A 181 -13.50 11.96 3.24
C PRO A 181 -12.69 11.96 4.54
N GLY A 182 -11.44 11.54 4.46
CA GLY A 182 -10.55 11.41 5.61
C GLY A 182 -10.58 10.05 6.30
N SER A 183 -11.52 9.16 5.94
CA SER A 183 -11.53 7.77 6.39
C SER A 183 -10.59 6.91 5.55
N VAL A 184 -10.20 5.75 6.08
CA VAL A 184 -9.34 4.78 5.40
C VAL A 184 -9.93 3.38 5.52
N LEU A 185 -9.94 2.66 4.41
CA LEU A 185 -10.14 1.22 4.37
C LEU A 185 -8.77 0.53 4.47
N LEU A 186 -8.58 -0.34 5.48
CA LEU A 186 -7.48 -1.29 5.54
C LEU A 186 -8.00 -2.66 5.12
N TYR A 187 -7.23 -3.36 4.27
CA TYR A 187 -7.58 -4.73 3.87
C TYR A 187 -6.34 -5.53 3.52
N THR A 188 -6.46 -6.87 3.61
CA THR A 188 -5.34 -7.77 3.35
C THR A 188 -5.26 -8.15 1.86
N GLY A 189 -4.08 -8.51 1.38
CA GLY A 189 -3.89 -8.96 0.00
C GLY A 189 -4.60 -10.26 -0.35
N THR A 190 -5.10 -10.97 0.65
CA THR A 190 -5.78 -12.26 0.48
C THR A 190 -7.31 -12.13 0.41
N VAL A 191 -7.90 -11.00 0.81
CA VAL A 191 -9.35 -10.79 0.71
C VAL A 191 -9.80 -10.61 -0.74
N LEU A 192 -10.97 -11.12 -1.11
CA LEU A 192 -11.62 -10.81 -2.38
C LEU A 192 -12.13 -9.37 -2.36
N HIS A 193 -11.69 -8.57 -3.32
CA HIS A 193 -12.11 -7.18 -3.43
C HIS A 193 -12.10 -6.69 -4.89
N GLY A 194 -12.62 -5.50 -5.13
CA GLY A 194 -12.59 -4.85 -6.44
C GLY A 194 -13.28 -3.49 -6.41
N GLY A 195 -12.99 -2.63 -7.37
CA GLY A 195 -13.69 -1.35 -7.51
C GLY A 195 -15.18 -1.57 -7.77
N GLY A 196 -16.05 -0.79 -7.12
CA GLY A 196 -17.47 -0.77 -7.41
C GLY A 196 -17.78 -0.04 -8.72
N ALA A 197 -18.95 -0.28 -9.29
CA ALA A 197 -19.44 0.49 -10.44
C ALA A 197 -19.83 1.92 -10.00
N ASN A 198 -19.48 2.90 -10.80
CA ASN A 198 -19.99 4.26 -10.61
C ASN A 198 -21.25 4.48 -11.45
N SER A 199 -22.42 4.29 -10.85
CA SER A 199 -23.72 4.51 -11.47
C SER A 199 -24.28 5.93 -11.23
N SER A 200 -23.53 6.76 -10.51
CA SER A 200 -23.92 8.16 -10.27
C SER A 200 -23.93 8.98 -11.57
N LYS A 201 -24.65 10.08 -11.57
CA LYS A 201 -24.73 10.96 -12.76
C LYS A 201 -23.47 11.83 -12.91
N ASN A 202 -22.93 12.34 -11.79
CA ASN A 202 -21.91 13.38 -11.81
C ASN A 202 -20.79 13.19 -10.79
N ASP A 203 -20.89 12.21 -9.88
CA ASP A 203 -19.94 12.10 -8.78
C ASP A 203 -18.68 11.36 -9.23
N ILE A 204 -17.54 11.98 -9.01
CA ILE A 204 -16.23 11.37 -9.20
C ILE A 204 -15.72 10.87 -7.84
N ARG A 205 -15.44 9.59 -7.75
CA ARG A 205 -14.91 8.97 -6.54
C ARG A 205 -13.38 8.91 -6.64
N THR A 206 -12.69 9.67 -5.77
CA THR A 206 -11.22 9.71 -5.73
C THR A 206 -10.70 9.14 -4.43
N GLY A 207 -9.78 8.18 -4.53
CA GLY A 207 -9.06 7.61 -3.40
C GLY A 207 -7.56 7.54 -3.64
N VAL A 208 -6.79 7.56 -2.55
CA VAL A 208 -5.34 7.32 -2.54
C VAL A 208 -5.08 5.92 -2.01
N PHE A 209 -4.32 5.15 -2.76
CA PHE A 209 -3.92 3.78 -2.49
C PHE A 209 -2.45 3.76 -2.08
N LEU A 210 -2.17 3.24 -0.90
CA LEU A 210 -0.82 3.02 -0.39
C LEU A 210 -0.77 1.60 0.16
N HIS A 211 0.00 0.72 -0.50
CA HIS A 211 0.05 -0.68 -0.15
C HIS A 211 1.42 -1.06 0.41
N TYR A 212 1.42 -1.73 1.55
CA TYR A 212 2.61 -2.16 2.27
C TYR A 212 2.79 -3.66 2.11
N ALA A 213 3.98 -4.09 1.69
CA ALA A 213 4.30 -5.51 1.48
C ALA A 213 5.52 -5.94 2.29
N LEU A 214 5.71 -7.24 2.41
CA LEU A 214 6.91 -7.82 2.99
C LEU A 214 8.16 -7.29 2.26
N ASN A 215 9.17 -6.86 2.99
CA ASN A 215 10.35 -6.19 2.41
C ASN A 215 11.24 -7.07 1.53
N TRP A 216 11.03 -8.39 1.55
CA TRP A 216 11.73 -9.34 0.69
C TRP A 216 10.99 -9.65 -0.62
N LEU A 217 9.79 -9.09 -0.82
CA LEU A 217 9.06 -9.21 -2.07
C LEU A 217 9.43 -8.09 -3.04
N ARG A 218 9.38 -8.37 -4.34
CA ARG A 218 9.53 -7.33 -5.35
C ARG A 218 8.31 -6.39 -5.32
N GLN A 219 8.59 -5.09 -5.29
CA GLN A 219 7.56 -4.06 -5.38
C GLN A 219 6.81 -4.10 -6.72
N GLU A 220 5.50 -3.86 -6.72
CA GLU A 220 4.68 -3.71 -7.92
C GLU A 220 5.07 -2.43 -8.68
N GLU A 221 5.09 -1.29 -7.98
CA GLU A 221 5.63 -0.04 -8.49
C GLU A 221 7.14 0.02 -8.19
N ASN A 222 7.97 0.20 -9.21
CA ASN A 222 9.40 0.37 -9.01
C ASN A 222 9.69 1.73 -8.36
N GLN A 223 9.75 1.76 -7.03
CA GLN A 223 9.89 2.98 -6.27
C GLN A 223 11.21 3.72 -6.53
N TYR A 224 12.29 3.04 -6.91
CA TYR A 224 13.56 3.69 -7.26
C TYR A 224 13.48 4.47 -8.56
N LEU A 225 12.60 4.06 -9.50
CA LEU A 225 12.33 4.79 -10.74
C LEU A 225 11.21 5.81 -10.57
N SER A 226 10.21 5.52 -9.74
CA SER A 226 9.09 6.43 -9.45
C SER A 226 9.49 7.58 -8.53
N CYS A 227 10.50 7.36 -7.67
CA CYS A 227 11.10 8.36 -6.79
C CYS A 227 12.63 8.21 -6.83
N PRO A 228 13.29 8.66 -7.92
CA PRO A 228 14.72 8.46 -8.13
C PRO A 228 15.57 9.27 -7.13
N PRO A 229 16.88 8.94 -7.00
CA PRO A 229 17.75 9.53 -5.99
C PRO A 229 17.82 11.05 -5.97
N ASP A 230 17.72 11.71 -7.13
CA ASP A 230 17.73 13.16 -7.24
C ASP A 230 16.49 13.82 -6.62
N ILE A 231 15.36 13.11 -6.56
CA ILE A 231 14.15 13.52 -5.83
C ILE A 231 14.21 13.01 -4.38
N ALA A 232 14.59 11.74 -4.20
CA ALA A 232 14.57 11.09 -2.89
C ALA A 232 15.47 11.75 -1.85
N LYS A 233 16.59 12.39 -2.27
CA LYS A 233 17.50 13.10 -1.35
C LYS A 233 16.81 14.21 -0.53
N ASP A 234 15.77 14.82 -1.07
CA ASP A 234 15.02 15.92 -0.44
C ASP A 234 13.78 15.42 0.33
N ILE A 235 13.58 14.10 0.42
CA ILE A 235 12.47 13.45 1.12
C ILE A 235 12.93 12.96 2.50
N PRO A 236 12.08 13.00 3.55
CA PRO A 236 12.43 12.47 4.88
C PRO A 236 12.97 11.04 4.83
N GLN A 237 13.95 10.73 5.67
CA GLN A 237 14.62 9.43 5.72
C GLN A 237 13.65 8.29 5.96
N GLU A 238 12.64 8.49 6.80
CA GLU A 238 11.62 7.50 7.13
C GLU A 238 10.83 7.09 5.88
N VAL A 239 10.48 8.05 5.02
CA VAL A 239 9.81 7.78 3.75
C VAL A 239 10.76 7.06 2.77
N ARG A 240 12.02 7.51 2.68
CA ARG A 240 13.03 6.83 1.85
C ARG A 240 13.21 5.37 2.26
N SER A 241 13.32 5.13 3.57
CA SER A 241 13.43 3.77 4.11
C SER A 241 12.23 2.92 3.73
N LEU A 242 11.01 3.49 3.86
CA LEU A 242 9.76 2.80 3.55
C LEU A 242 9.62 2.42 2.07
N ILE A 243 10.11 3.24 1.15
CA ILE A 243 10.09 2.95 -0.29
C ILE A 243 11.27 2.08 -0.77
N GLY A 244 12.13 1.64 0.14
CA GLY A 244 13.18 0.67 -0.13
C GLY A 244 14.61 1.23 -0.23
N TYR A 245 14.84 2.54 0.07
CA TYR A 245 16.21 3.06 0.26
C TYR A 245 16.80 2.61 1.61
N SER A 246 16.49 1.37 1.98
CA SER A 246 17.00 0.67 3.14
C SER A 246 17.24 -0.79 2.78
N LYS A 247 17.94 -1.52 3.63
CA LYS A 247 18.06 -2.98 3.45
C LYS A 247 16.80 -3.69 3.96
N GLY A 248 16.36 -4.71 3.24
CA GLY A 248 15.39 -5.68 3.69
C GLY A 248 16.06 -6.76 4.52
N GLY A 249 15.91 -6.73 5.84
CA GLY A 249 16.69 -7.59 6.72
C GLY A 249 18.18 -7.23 6.71
N TYR A 250 19.06 -8.23 6.74
CA TYR A 250 20.49 -7.97 6.87
C TYR A 250 21.20 -7.61 5.55
N ILE A 251 20.69 -8.01 4.39
CA ILE A 251 21.41 -7.84 3.12
C ILE A 251 20.55 -7.45 1.92
N LEU A 252 19.25 -7.83 1.88
CA LEU A 252 18.44 -7.60 0.68
C LEU A 252 18.38 -6.12 0.31
N GLY A 253 18.63 -5.81 -0.97
CA GLY A 253 18.57 -4.44 -1.47
C GLY A 253 19.81 -3.60 -1.16
N PHE A 254 20.94 -4.19 -0.73
CA PHE A 254 22.18 -3.44 -0.62
C PHE A 254 22.58 -2.84 -1.98
N TYR A 255 23.38 -1.80 -1.96
CA TYR A 255 24.00 -1.28 -3.17
C TYR A 255 25.52 -1.16 -3.01
N SER A 256 26.22 -1.19 -4.14
CA SER A 256 27.63 -0.83 -4.25
C SER A 256 27.73 0.46 -5.06
N ASP A 257 28.45 1.46 -4.56
CA ASP A 257 28.58 2.73 -5.28
C ASP A 257 29.46 2.52 -6.53
N PRO A 258 28.91 2.67 -7.75
CA PRO A 258 29.68 2.51 -8.99
C PRO A 258 30.78 3.56 -9.18
N LYS A 259 30.76 4.64 -8.39
CA LYS A 259 31.79 5.70 -8.37
C LYS A 259 32.91 5.40 -7.39
N ASP A 260 32.77 4.42 -6.52
CA ASP A 260 33.84 4.01 -5.60
C ASP A 260 34.96 3.32 -6.36
N LYS A 261 36.12 4.00 -6.43
CA LYS A 261 37.30 3.48 -7.13
C LYS A 261 37.95 2.28 -6.47
N ASN A 262 37.68 2.05 -5.20
CA ASN A 262 38.21 0.91 -4.44
C ASN A 262 37.48 -0.38 -4.72
N ALA A 263 36.26 -0.29 -5.26
CA ALA A 263 35.43 -1.41 -5.69
C ALA A 263 35.36 -2.59 -4.68
N VAL A 264 35.45 -2.28 -3.39
CA VAL A 264 35.35 -3.30 -2.33
C VAL A 264 33.88 -3.72 -2.23
N TYR A 265 33.63 -5.03 -2.26
CA TYR A 265 32.31 -5.55 -2.02
C TYR A 265 31.88 -5.23 -0.58
N GLU A 266 30.88 -4.39 -0.46
CA GLU A 266 30.30 -3.99 0.82
C GLU A 266 28.78 -4.07 0.72
N SER A 267 28.11 -4.65 1.70
CA SER A 267 26.65 -4.64 1.73
C SER A 267 26.14 -3.34 2.38
N VAL A 268 26.30 -2.24 1.64
CA VAL A 268 25.95 -0.90 2.11
C VAL A 268 24.44 -0.67 2.01
N SER A 269 23.84 -0.05 3.03
CA SER A 269 22.45 0.37 2.95
C SER A 269 22.28 1.47 1.89
N PRO A 270 21.27 1.41 1.02
CA PRO A 270 21.02 2.45 0.03
C PRO A 270 20.90 3.87 0.62
N GLU A 271 20.46 4.01 1.87
CA GLU A 271 20.40 5.29 2.57
C GLU A 271 21.76 6.00 2.67
N ASN A 272 22.86 5.25 2.64
CA ASN A 272 24.20 5.83 2.71
C ASN A 272 24.58 6.63 1.47
N MET A 273 23.88 6.46 0.33
CA MET A 273 24.11 7.28 -0.87
C MET A 273 23.75 8.75 -0.66
N PHE A 274 22.94 9.07 0.36
CA PHE A 274 22.51 10.43 0.69
C PHE A 274 23.36 11.11 1.77
N LYS A 275 24.44 10.43 2.26
CA LYS A 275 25.33 10.94 3.28
C LYS A 275 26.61 11.47 2.64
N ASP A 276 27.07 12.65 3.07
CA ASP A 276 28.30 13.27 2.59
C ASP A 276 29.54 12.50 3.04
N GLU A 277 29.51 11.91 4.23
CA GLU A 277 30.58 11.07 4.74
C GLU A 277 30.16 9.59 4.70
N VAL A 278 31.05 8.76 4.18
CA VAL A 278 30.89 7.31 4.22
C VAL A 278 31.15 6.82 5.65
N MET A 279 30.15 7.04 6.49
CA MET A 279 30.13 6.52 7.86
C MET A 279 30.05 4.99 7.80
N ASP A 280 31.00 4.34 8.42
CA ASP A 280 31.12 2.92 8.71
C ASP A 280 30.48 2.02 7.65
N ARG A 281 31.23 1.79 6.56
CA ARG A 281 30.81 0.97 5.42
C ARG A 281 30.54 -0.49 5.80
N PHE A 282 31.06 -0.92 6.95
CA PHE A 282 30.85 -2.24 7.52
C PHE A 282 29.64 -2.27 8.46
N SER A 283 28.47 -1.95 7.94
CA SER A 283 27.27 -2.24 8.72
C SER A 283 27.21 -3.76 8.90
N THR A 284 27.37 -4.16 10.10
CA THR A 284 27.23 -5.50 10.69
C THR A 284 26.55 -6.52 9.77
N ILE A 285 27.36 -7.35 9.13
CA ILE A 285 26.89 -8.67 8.73
C ILE A 285 26.46 -9.34 10.03
N PRO A 286 25.20 -9.81 10.16
CA PRO A 286 24.80 -10.56 11.34
C PRO A 286 25.81 -11.67 11.59
N ASN A 287 26.05 -11.94 12.85
CA ASN A 287 26.83 -13.10 13.28
C ASN A 287 26.43 -14.31 12.42
N PRO A 288 27.38 -15.03 11.79
CA PRO A 288 27.07 -16.22 11.01
C PRO A 288 26.16 -17.23 11.72
N GLU A 289 26.17 -17.25 13.05
CA GLU A 289 25.28 -18.08 13.87
C GLU A 289 23.82 -17.66 13.76
N GLU A 290 23.52 -16.36 13.65
CA GLU A 290 22.14 -15.87 13.41
C GLU A 290 21.63 -16.26 12.02
N LEU A 291 22.50 -16.27 11.02
CA LEU A 291 22.16 -16.73 9.68
C LEU A 291 21.76 -18.20 9.65
N VAL A 292 22.52 -19.05 10.35
CA VAL A 292 22.22 -20.48 10.48
C VAL A 292 20.87 -20.67 11.20
N GLN A 293 20.63 -19.94 12.28
CA GLN A 293 19.35 -20.03 13.02
C GLN A 293 18.16 -19.57 12.19
N LYS A 294 18.30 -18.52 11.37
CA LYS A 294 17.24 -18.06 10.46
C LYS A 294 16.99 -19.01 9.28
N SER A 295 18.01 -19.71 8.82
CA SER A 295 17.90 -20.68 7.71
C SER A 295 17.23 -22.01 8.11
N THR A 296 17.12 -22.28 9.41
CA THR A 296 16.53 -23.52 9.95
C THR A 296 15.09 -23.38 10.44
N LYS A 297 14.52 -22.18 10.36
CA LYS A 297 13.09 -21.90 10.61
C LYS A 297 12.28 -22.03 9.32
#